data_cd1d72de790b22acfb6b2fbd8f5a85a0
#
_entry.id   cd1d72de790b22acfb6b2fbd8f5a85a0
#
_cell.length_a   1.000
_cell.length_b   1.000
_cell.length_c   1.000
_cell.angle_alpha   90.00
_cell.angle_beta   90.00
_cell.angle_gamma   90.00
#
_symmetry.space_group_name_H-M   'P 1'
#
loop_
_entity.id
_entity.type
_entity.pdbx_description
1 polymer ?
#
loop_
_entity_poly.entity_id
_entity_poly.type
_entity_poly.pdbx_seq_one_letter_code
_entity_poly.pdbx_strand_id
1 'polypeptide(L)'
;GALLAAFIASLYPHFIFYALSGLTETSFTLLLLTSFLFFYKKRIFLAIFLLVLTVLIRPSLDLINPILVLIFSLYFYKLGYLNSFKNVSIYLIIYILIMSPWWIYQHDKYGQFVRLTLADGIILYSGNNPMNKTGGGVGNETGESDADLTKFNTILDPINRNNEMKKEAIKYISANPFHFIKMSAIKFIRFWRLWPHTEHYQQWYIFASSLLSY
;
A
#
# COMPACT_ATOMS: atom_id res chain seq x y z
N GLY A 1 0.33 -29.42 -9.45
CA GLY A 1 0.36 -28.37 -8.40
C GLY A 1 -0.24 -27.03 -8.85
N ALA A 2 0.20 -26.42 -9.99
CA ALA A 2 -0.20 -25.05 -10.35
C ALA A 2 -1.71 -24.88 -10.60
N LEU A 3 -2.37 -25.82 -11.30
CA LEU A 3 -3.82 -25.75 -11.53
C LEU A 3 -4.62 -25.87 -10.22
N LEU A 4 -4.17 -26.72 -9.29
CA LEU A 4 -4.81 -26.85 -7.99
C LEU A 4 -4.65 -25.56 -7.17
N ALA A 5 -3.47 -24.96 -7.17
CA ALA A 5 -3.24 -23.68 -6.49
C ALA A 5 -4.11 -22.57 -7.08
N ALA A 6 -4.23 -22.48 -8.41
CA ALA A 6 -5.10 -21.52 -9.08
C ALA A 6 -6.58 -21.76 -8.75
N PHE A 7 -7.03 -23.02 -8.69
CA PHE A 7 -8.38 -23.38 -8.30
C PHE A 7 -8.66 -22.99 -6.84
N ILE A 8 -7.77 -23.32 -5.90
CA ILE A 8 -7.92 -22.91 -4.50
C ILE A 8 -7.98 -21.38 -4.38
N ALA A 9 -7.07 -20.65 -5.06
CA ALA A 9 -7.07 -19.21 -5.06
C ALA A 9 -8.36 -18.60 -5.64
N SER A 10 -8.96 -19.22 -6.66
CA SER A 10 -10.21 -18.74 -7.26
C SER A 10 -11.43 -18.91 -6.34
N LEU A 11 -11.38 -19.87 -5.42
CA LEU A 11 -12.44 -20.11 -4.42
C LEU A 11 -12.18 -19.36 -3.10
N TYR A 12 -11.05 -18.64 -3.00
CA TYR A 12 -10.68 -17.95 -1.77
C TYR A 12 -11.66 -16.79 -1.47
N PRO A 13 -12.39 -16.82 -0.33
CA PRO A 13 -13.52 -15.92 -0.09
C PRO A 13 -13.14 -14.44 -0.13
N HIS A 14 -11.95 -14.07 0.34
CA HIS A 14 -11.50 -12.68 0.33
C HIS A 14 -11.25 -12.18 -1.11
N PHE A 15 -10.69 -13.02 -2.00
CA PHE A 15 -10.50 -12.62 -3.41
C PHE A 15 -11.85 -12.43 -4.11
N ILE A 16 -12.82 -13.30 -3.84
CA ILE A 16 -14.19 -13.17 -4.36
C ILE A 16 -14.82 -11.88 -3.84
N PHE A 17 -14.73 -11.61 -2.53
CA PHE A 17 -15.26 -10.39 -1.92
C PHE A 17 -14.66 -9.13 -2.53
N TYR A 18 -13.32 -9.05 -2.61
CA TYR A 18 -12.65 -7.89 -3.19
C TYR A 18 -12.92 -7.69 -4.68
N ALA A 19 -13.08 -8.79 -5.44
CA ALA A 19 -13.45 -8.72 -6.85
C ALA A 19 -14.87 -8.17 -7.04
N LEU A 20 -15.84 -8.64 -6.24
CA LEU A 20 -17.24 -8.21 -6.30
C LEU A 20 -17.44 -6.79 -5.78
N SER A 21 -16.66 -6.39 -4.78
CA SER A 21 -16.75 -5.05 -4.18
C SER A 21 -16.11 -3.95 -5.04
N GLY A 22 -15.51 -4.28 -6.19
CA GLY A 22 -14.83 -3.32 -7.06
C GLY A 22 -13.60 -2.66 -6.42
N LEU A 23 -13.02 -3.30 -5.41
CA LEU A 23 -11.85 -2.80 -4.70
C LEU A 23 -10.57 -3.06 -5.52
N THR A 24 -9.56 -2.24 -5.27
CA THR A 24 -8.31 -2.23 -6.04
C THR A 24 -7.41 -3.44 -5.77
N GLU A 25 -7.66 -4.20 -4.71
CA GLU A 25 -6.86 -5.33 -4.25
C GLU A 25 -6.70 -6.42 -5.30
N THR A 26 -7.79 -6.81 -5.95
CA THR A 26 -7.78 -7.88 -6.96
C THR A 26 -6.96 -7.48 -8.19
N SER A 27 -7.19 -6.28 -8.72
CA SER A 27 -6.44 -5.77 -9.87
C SER A 27 -4.96 -5.56 -9.55
N PHE A 28 -4.65 -5.04 -8.37
CA PHE A 28 -3.29 -4.90 -7.88
C PHE A 28 -2.58 -6.25 -7.78
N THR A 29 -3.22 -7.25 -7.16
CA THR A 29 -2.65 -8.60 -6.99
C THR A 29 -2.43 -9.27 -8.34
N LEU A 30 -3.37 -9.13 -9.28
CA LEU A 30 -3.24 -9.66 -10.63
C LEU A 30 -2.01 -9.09 -11.35
N LEU A 31 -1.84 -7.77 -11.35
CA LEU A 31 -0.70 -7.12 -12.00
C LEU A 31 0.63 -7.52 -11.33
N LEU A 32 0.65 -7.58 -10.00
CA LEU A 32 1.83 -7.95 -9.24
C LEU A 32 2.27 -9.40 -9.55
N LEU A 33 1.34 -10.36 -9.46
CA LEU A 33 1.63 -11.77 -9.76
C LEU A 33 2.01 -11.97 -11.22
N THR A 34 1.36 -11.28 -12.14
CA THR A 34 1.69 -11.34 -13.57
C THR A 34 3.08 -10.75 -13.83
N SER A 35 3.45 -9.67 -13.14
CA SER A 35 4.81 -9.13 -13.20
C SER A 35 5.85 -10.16 -12.74
N PHE A 36 5.61 -10.84 -11.61
CA PHE A 36 6.50 -11.89 -11.12
C PHE A 36 6.59 -13.07 -12.09
N LEU A 37 5.49 -13.46 -12.73
CA LEU A 37 5.50 -14.47 -13.78
C LEU A 37 6.37 -14.05 -14.97
N PHE A 38 6.34 -12.80 -15.39
CA PHE A 38 7.19 -12.29 -16.46
C PHE A 38 8.66 -12.17 -16.03
N PHE A 39 8.95 -11.84 -14.78
CA PHE A 39 10.29 -11.99 -14.24
C PHE A 39 10.78 -13.44 -14.35
N TYR A 40 9.97 -14.39 -13.91
CA TYR A 40 10.31 -15.82 -14.03
C TYR A 40 10.52 -16.26 -15.48
N LYS A 41 9.71 -15.78 -16.43
CA LYS A 41 9.83 -16.04 -17.87
C LYS A 41 10.96 -15.24 -18.55
N LYS A 42 11.78 -14.53 -17.81
CA LYS A 42 12.88 -13.69 -18.30
C LYS A 42 12.44 -12.57 -19.26
N ARG A 43 11.20 -12.12 -19.19
CA ARG A 43 10.66 -11.00 -19.98
C ARG A 43 10.66 -9.72 -19.13
N ILE A 44 11.87 -9.24 -18.83
CA ILE A 44 12.11 -8.19 -17.84
C ILE A 44 11.38 -6.88 -18.14
N PHE A 45 11.29 -6.47 -19.41
CA PHE A 45 10.61 -5.24 -19.81
C PHE A 45 9.12 -5.28 -19.47
N LEU A 46 8.42 -6.38 -19.79
CA LEU A 46 7.01 -6.58 -19.46
C LEU A 46 6.79 -6.65 -17.93
N ALA A 47 7.70 -7.30 -17.22
CA ALA A 47 7.65 -7.36 -15.78
C ALA A 47 7.74 -5.96 -15.14
N ILE A 48 8.71 -5.15 -15.59
CA ILE A 48 8.89 -3.77 -15.13
C ILE A 48 7.67 -2.92 -15.47
N PHE A 49 7.15 -3.01 -16.69
CA PHE A 49 5.96 -2.27 -17.12
C PHE A 49 4.75 -2.57 -16.21
N LEU A 50 4.49 -3.84 -15.91
CA LEU A 50 3.40 -4.25 -15.03
C LEU A 50 3.62 -3.80 -13.58
N LEU A 51 4.88 -3.83 -13.08
CA LEU A 51 5.20 -3.29 -11.77
C LEU A 51 4.89 -1.80 -11.66
N VAL A 52 5.18 -1.03 -12.69
CA VAL A 52 4.82 0.40 -12.70
C VAL A 52 3.31 0.60 -12.67
N LEU A 53 2.55 -0.21 -13.44
CA LEU A 53 1.09 -0.14 -13.41
C LEU A 53 0.50 -0.45 -12.02
N THR A 54 1.16 -1.28 -11.19
CA THR A 54 0.69 -1.50 -9.81
C THR A 54 0.66 -0.23 -8.98
N VAL A 55 1.56 0.73 -9.23
CA VAL A 55 1.62 2.00 -8.49
C VAL A 55 0.41 2.89 -8.81
N LEU A 56 -0.09 2.88 -10.05
CA LEU A 56 -1.31 3.60 -10.42
C LEU A 56 -2.55 3.07 -9.70
N ILE A 57 -2.58 1.77 -9.42
CA ILE A 57 -3.70 1.14 -8.70
C ILE A 57 -3.56 1.36 -7.20
N ARG A 58 -2.37 1.11 -6.66
CA ARG A 58 -2.07 1.30 -5.23
C ARG A 58 -0.64 1.78 -5.03
N PRO A 59 -0.44 2.93 -4.39
CA PRO A 59 0.89 3.50 -4.16
C PRO A 59 1.75 2.74 -3.13
N SER A 60 1.23 1.67 -2.54
CA SER A 60 1.90 0.92 -1.45
C SER A 60 3.28 0.36 -1.83
N LEU A 61 3.50 0.02 -3.10
CA LEU A 61 4.79 -0.50 -3.59
C LEU A 61 5.66 0.54 -4.30
N ASP A 62 5.28 1.81 -4.29
CA ASP A 62 5.96 2.86 -5.04
C ASP A 62 7.47 2.91 -4.80
N LEU A 63 7.90 2.91 -3.54
CA LEU A 63 9.31 2.91 -3.16
C LEU A 63 9.96 1.51 -3.16
N ILE A 64 9.15 0.46 -3.09
CA ILE A 64 9.62 -0.92 -3.00
C ILE A 64 9.92 -1.48 -4.41
N ASN A 65 9.16 -1.09 -5.42
CA ASN A 65 9.29 -1.62 -6.77
C ASN A 65 10.71 -1.51 -7.37
N PRO A 66 11.44 -0.38 -7.29
CA PRO A 66 12.81 -0.33 -7.81
C PRO A 66 13.76 -1.29 -7.07
N ILE A 67 13.53 -1.51 -5.78
CA ILE A 67 14.28 -2.49 -4.98
C ILE A 67 13.95 -3.91 -5.46
N LEU A 68 12.69 -4.22 -5.72
CA LEU A 68 12.27 -5.51 -6.28
C LEU A 68 12.94 -5.75 -7.64
N VAL A 69 12.94 -4.76 -8.53
CA VAL A 69 13.64 -4.87 -9.83
C VAL A 69 15.12 -5.16 -9.63
N LEU A 70 15.79 -4.50 -8.68
CA LEU A 70 17.19 -4.74 -8.36
C LEU A 70 17.42 -6.17 -7.86
N ILE A 71 16.62 -6.62 -6.87
CA ILE A 71 16.72 -7.97 -6.30
C ILE A 71 16.48 -9.04 -7.37
N PHE A 72 15.42 -8.91 -8.19
CA PHE A 72 15.14 -9.86 -9.25
C PHE A 72 16.26 -9.89 -10.31
N SER A 73 16.84 -8.74 -10.63
CA SER A 73 17.95 -8.66 -11.57
C SER A 73 19.21 -9.36 -11.05
N LEU A 74 19.56 -9.12 -9.79
CA LEU A 74 20.76 -9.72 -9.17
C LEU A 74 20.56 -11.21 -8.89
N TYR A 75 19.44 -11.59 -8.29
CA TYR A 75 19.26 -12.93 -7.76
C TYR A 75 18.72 -13.92 -8.80
N PHE A 76 17.64 -13.59 -9.50
CA PHE A 76 16.99 -14.51 -10.44
C PHE A 76 17.67 -14.51 -11.81
N TYR A 77 18.13 -13.37 -12.28
CA TYR A 77 18.84 -13.30 -13.58
C TYR A 77 20.34 -13.46 -13.44
N LYS A 78 20.86 -13.41 -12.21
CA LYS A 78 22.30 -13.45 -11.92
C LYS A 78 23.09 -12.44 -12.76
N LEU A 79 22.50 -11.29 -13.00
CA LEU A 79 23.13 -10.20 -13.73
C LEU A 79 24.19 -9.53 -12.85
N GLY A 80 25.25 -9.05 -13.46
CA GLY A 80 26.19 -8.17 -12.78
C GLY A 80 25.55 -6.86 -12.35
N TYR A 81 26.13 -6.17 -11.38
CA TYR A 81 25.60 -4.92 -10.81
C TYR A 81 25.24 -3.87 -11.86
N LEU A 82 26.09 -3.65 -12.86
CA LEU A 82 25.84 -2.68 -13.94
C LEU A 82 24.55 -2.97 -14.70
N ASN A 83 24.31 -4.22 -15.08
CA ASN A 83 23.09 -4.61 -15.78
C ASN A 83 21.87 -4.54 -14.88
N SER A 84 22.01 -4.81 -13.59
CA SER A 84 20.93 -4.68 -12.62
C SER A 84 20.55 -3.23 -12.40
N PHE A 85 21.51 -2.32 -12.30
CA PHE A 85 21.23 -0.88 -12.23
C PHE A 85 20.63 -0.35 -13.54
N LYS A 86 21.04 -0.87 -14.72
CA LYS A 86 20.39 -0.56 -15.99
C LYS A 86 18.88 -0.90 -15.95
N ASN A 87 18.51 -2.05 -15.38
CA ASN A 87 17.10 -2.43 -15.25
C ASN A 87 16.33 -1.50 -14.29
N VAL A 88 16.97 -1.05 -13.22
CA VAL A 88 16.37 -0.02 -12.33
C VAL A 88 16.22 1.30 -13.08
N SER A 89 17.18 1.70 -13.91
CA SER A 89 17.05 2.90 -14.74
C SER A 89 15.90 2.79 -15.75
N ILE A 90 15.73 1.63 -16.36
CA ILE A 90 14.59 1.34 -17.25
C ILE A 90 13.28 1.46 -16.46
N TYR A 91 13.22 0.92 -15.23
CA TYR A 91 12.05 1.09 -14.35
C TYR A 91 11.74 2.57 -14.12
N LEU A 92 12.74 3.37 -13.77
CA LEU A 92 12.54 4.80 -13.50
C LEU A 92 12.06 5.57 -14.74
N ILE A 93 12.58 5.25 -15.90
CA ILE A 93 12.13 5.86 -17.17
C ILE A 93 10.66 5.52 -17.43
N ILE A 94 10.29 4.24 -17.36
CA ILE A 94 8.91 3.79 -17.56
C ILE A 94 8.01 4.40 -16.50
N TYR A 95 8.45 4.47 -15.25
CA TYR A 95 7.74 5.09 -14.15
C TYR A 95 7.42 6.57 -14.44
N ILE A 96 8.42 7.34 -14.85
CA ILE A 96 8.23 8.77 -15.18
C ILE A 96 7.26 8.91 -16.36
N LEU A 97 7.40 8.10 -17.41
CA LEU A 97 6.52 8.16 -18.57
C LEU A 97 5.05 7.82 -18.23
N ILE A 98 4.82 6.80 -17.42
CA ILE A 98 3.46 6.37 -17.05
C ILE A 98 2.85 7.30 -16.00
N MET A 99 3.66 7.84 -15.08
CA MET A 99 3.15 8.73 -14.03
C MET A 99 3.00 10.19 -14.49
N SER A 100 3.67 10.60 -15.58
CA SER A 100 3.64 11.99 -16.04
C SER A 100 2.23 12.51 -16.35
N PRO A 101 1.29 11.79 -17.01
CA PRO A 101 -0.06 12.29 -17.21
C PRO A 101 -0.80 12.51 -15.88
N TRP A 102 -0.57 11.64 -14.88
CA TRP A 102 -1.12 11.79 -13.55
C TRP A 102 -0.57 13.03 -12.84
N TRP A 103 0.72 13.26 -12.92
CA TRP A 103 1.36 14.44 -12.31
C TRP A 103 0.92 15.75 -12.96
N ILE A 104 0.76 15.78 -14.29
CA ILE A 104 0.23 16.94 -15.02
C ILE A 104 -1.20 17.23 -14.53
N TYR A 105 -2.07 16.23 -14.53
CA TYR A 105 -3.45 16.36 -14.03
C TYR A 105 -3.50 16.87 -12.59
N GLN A 106 -2.66 16.33 -11.70
CA GLN A 106 -2.62 16.77 -10.30
C GLN A 106 -2.10 18.20 -10.16
N HIS A 107 -1.09 18.58 -10.95
CA HIS A 107 -0.57 19.92 -10.96
C HIS A 107 -1.64 20.92 -11.46
N ASP A 108 -2.35 20.61 -12.53
CA ASP A 108 -3.42 21.46 -13.06
C ASP A 108 -4.56 21.64 -12.05
N LYS A 109 -4.88 20.56 -11.33
CA LYS A 109 -5.96 20.56 -10.33
C LYS A 109 -5.62 21.32 -9.04
N TYR A 110 -4.40 21.20 -8.56
CA TYR A 110 -4.00 21.71 -7.24
C TYR A 110 -3.01 22.87 -7.29
N GLY A 111 -2.51 23.25 -8.48
CA GLY A 111 -1.47 24.27 -8.63
C GLY A 111 -0.10 23.89 -8.08
N GLN A 112 0.07 22.66 -7.60
CA GLN A 112 1.29 22.14 -6.96
C GLN A 112 1.52 20.68 -7.33
N PHE A 113 2.78 20.24 -7.24
CA PHE A 113 3.13 18.85 -7.49
C PHE A 113 2.62 17.92 -6.38
N VAL A 114 1.77 16.98 -6.76
CA VAL A 114 1.29 15.88 -5.89
C VAL A 114 1.78 14.56 -6.48
N ARG A 115 2.69 13.89 -5.77
CA ARG A 115 3.35 12.69 -6.29
C ARG A 115 2.37 11.55 -6.56
N LEU A 116 1.53 11.18 -5.59
CA LEU A 116 0.61 10.03 -5.67
C LEU A 116 -0.79 10.39 -5.20
N THR A 117 -0.94 10.72 -3.92
CA THR A 117 -2.23 10.99 -3.27
C THR A 117 -2.07 12.02 -2.16
N LEU A 118 -3.17 12.68 -1.80
CA LEU A 118 -3.27 13.55 -0.63
C LEU A 118 -3.81 12.80 0.61
N ALA A 119 -3.83 11.49 0.58
CA ALA A 119 -4.26 10.68 1.73
C ALA A 119 -3.12 10.30 2.69
N ASP A 120 -1.86 10.53 2.32
CA ASP A 120 -0.72 10.14 3.12
C ASP A 120 -0.61 10.91 4.46
N GLY A 121 -1.04 12.17 4.49
CA GLY A 121 -1.10 12.96 5.73
C GLY A 121 -2.11 12.40 6.72
N ILE A 122 -3.33 12.15 6.29
CA ILE A 122 -4.36 11.59 7.16
C ILE A 122 -3.99 10.19 7.64
N ILE A 123 -3.44 9.34 6.78
CA ILE A 123 -3.01 7.98 7.15
C ILE A 123 -1.88 8.04 8.17
N LEU A 124 -0.87 8.89 7.96
CA LEU A 124 0.26 9.02 8.88
C LEU A 124 -0.20 9.57 10.24
N TYR A 125 -1.04 10.61 10.24
CA TYR A 125 -1.55 11.22 11.46
C TYR A 125 -2.46 10.28 12.24
N SER A 126 -3.42 9.61 11.58
CA SER A 126 -4.31 8.66 12.25
C SER A 126 -3.56 7.50 12.88
N GLY A 127 -2.49 7.06 12.22
CA GLY A 127 -1.64 6.00 12.76
C GLY A 127 -0.67 6.45 13.87
N ASN A 128 -0.39 7.75 14.01
CA ASN A 128 0.65 8.28 14.90
C ASN A 128 0.22 9.61 15.54
N ASN A 129 -0.63 9.53 16.54
CA ASN A 129 -1.13 10.65 17.32
C ASN A 129 -1.38 10.22 18.77
N PRO A 130 -1.59 11.16 19.72
CA PRO A 130 -1.76 10.82 21.14
C PRO A 130 -2.98 9.96 21.46
N MET A 131 -4.03 10.02 20.64
CA MET A 131 -5.28 9.28 20.86
C MET A 131 -5.17 7.83 20.38
N ASN A 132 -4.24 7.52 19.48
CA ASN A 132 -4.10 6.17 18.94
C ASN A 132 -3.51 5.22 19.98
N LYS A 133 -4.35 4.40 20.57
CA LYS A 133 -4.00 3.37 21.57
C LYS A 133 -4.11 1.95 21.02
N THR A 134 -4.85 1.78 19.92
CA THR A 134 -5.22 0.46 19.39
C THR A 134 -4.31 0.01 18.24
N GLY A 135 -3.53 0.94 17.65
CA GLY A 135 -2.78 0.70 16.42
C GLY A 135 -3.67 0.69 15.17
N GLY A 136 -4.91 1.15 15.27
CA GLY A 136 -5.82 1.36 14.14
C GLY A 136 -5.46 2.59 13.31
N GLY A 137 -6.35 2.97 12.42
CA GLY A 137 -6.21 4.13 11.54
C GLY A 137 -7.51 4.93 11.42
N VAL A 138 -7.74 5.54 10.27
CA VAL A 138 -8.98 6.25 9.96
C VAL A 138 -10.13 5.25 9.91
N GLY A 139 -11.20 5.52 10.66
CA GLY A 139 -12.34 4.61 10.75
C GLY A 139 -12.01 3.46 11.70
N ASN A 140 -12.14 3.75 12.98
CA ASN A 140 -11.83 2.80 14.02
C ASN A 140 -12.86 1.69 14.14
N GLU A 141 -12.35 0.63 14.68
CA GLU A 141 -13.01 -0.64 14.85
C GLU A 141 -13.99 -0.63 16.05
N THR A 142 -13.91 0.38 16.91
CA THR A 142 -14.70 0.52 18.13
C THR A 142 -15.71 1.66 18.09
N GLY A 143 -15.86 2.36 16.94
CA GLY A 143 -16.70 3.54 16.82
C GLY A 143 -16.10 4.82 17.41
N GLU A 144 -14.95 4.75 18.08
CA GLU A 144 -14.19 5.90 18.59
C GLU A 144 -13.07 6.30 17.62
N SER A 145 -12.89 7.57 17.31
CA SER A 145 -11.85 8.01 16.39
C SER A 145 -10.47 7.89 17.03
N ASP A 146 -9.59 7.08 16.45
CA ASP A 146 -8.18 7.01 16.84
C ASP A 146 -7.40 8.31 16.51
N ALA A 147 -8.09 9.34 16.01
CA ALA A 147 -7.50 10.63 15.70
C ALA A 147 -8.55 11.75 15.73
N ASP A 148 -8.23 12.85 16.38
CA ASP A 148 -9.00 14.09 16.25
C ASP A 148 -8.62 14.79 14.95
N LEU A 149 -9.52 14.71 13.97
CA LEU A 149 -9.37 15.36 12.67
C LEU A 149 -10.04 16.75 12.62
N THR A 150 -10.81 17.13 13.65
CA THR A 150 -11.62 18.36 13.64
C THR A 150 -10.77 19.61 13.52
N LYS A 151 -9.58 19.61 14.14
CA LYS A 151 -8.61 20.72 14.07
C LYS A 151 -8.11 21.01 12.66
N PHE A 152 -8.20 20.07 11.73
CA PHE A 152 -7.78 20.26 10.34
C PHE A 152 -8.93 20.67 9.42
N ASN A 153 -10.19 20.65 9.88
CA ASN A 153 -11.34 21.01 9.09
C ASN A 153 -11.37 22.51 8.71
N THR A 154 -10.68 23.35 9.48
CA THR A 154 -10.53 24.78 9.20
C THR A 154 -9.60 25.06 8.03
N ILE A 155 -8.77 24.10 7.64
CA ILE A 155 -7.83 24.23 6.52
C ILE A 155 -8.55 23.79 5.24
N LEU A 156 -8.99 24.76 4.46
CA LEU A 156 -9.77 24.52 3.24
C LEU A 156 -8.92 23.94 2.11
N ASP A 157 -7.67 24.38 1.99
CA ASP A 157 -6.76 23.85 0.97
C ASP A 157 -6.34 22.41 1.28
N PRO A 158 -6.64 21.42 0.39
CA PRO A 158 -6.35 20.03 0.60
C PRO A 158 -4.84 19.72 0.77
N ILE A 159 -3.97 20.46 0.09
CA ILE A 159 -2.51 20.24 0.17
C ILE A 159 -1.99 20.72 1.52
N ASN A 160 -2.35 21.92 1.92
CA ASN A 160 -1.95 22.47 3.21
C ASN A 160 -2.48 21.62 4.36
N ARG A 161 -3.72 21.16 4.26
CA ARG A 161 -4.31 20.24 5.23
C ARG A 161 -3.52 18.93 5.34
N ASN A 162 -3.19 18.32 4.22
CA ASN A 162 -2.39 17.09 4.17
C ASN A 162 -0.98 17.30 4.76
N ASN A 163 -0.34 18.42 4.45
CA ASN A 163 0.98 18.76 4.95
C ASN A 163 0.99 19.03 6.46
N GLU A 164 -0.01 19.72 6.99
CA GLU A 164 -0.13 19.95 8.44
C GLU A 164 -0.40 18.64 9.20
N MET A 165 -1.22 17.74 8.66
CA MET A 165 -1.40 16.40 9.23
C MET A 165 -0.07 15.62 9.28
N LYS A 166 0.73 15.64 8.20
CA LYS A 166 2.06 15.01 8.18
C LYS A 166 3.00 15.61 9.22
N LYS A 167 3.05 16.94 9.27
CA LYS A 167 3.91 17.67 10.19
C LYS A 167 3.60 17.35 11.64
N GLU A 168 2.32 17.34 12.02
CA GLU A 168 1.88 16.96 13.35
C GLU A 168 2.23 15.51 13.70
N ALA A 169 2.03 14.58 12.74
CA ALA A 169 2.40 13.18 12.93
C ALA A 169 3.91 13.01 13.14
N ILE A 170 4.74 13.64 12.31
CA ILE A 170 6.21 13.58 12.43
C ILE A 170 6.66 14.19 13.75
N LYS A 171 6.08 15.35 14.14
CA LYS A 171 6.36 15.99 15.42
C LYS A 171 6.05 15.05 16.59
N TYR A 172 4.89 14.38 16.55
CA TYR A 172 4.52 13.41 17.58
C TYR A 172 5.47 12.22 17.64
N ILE A 173 5.82 11.62 16.48
CA ILE A 173 6.78 10.51 16.39
C ILE A 173 8.13 10.90 16.98
N SER A 174 8.65 12.07 16.62
CA SER A 174 9.95 12.57 17.10
C SER A 174 9.95 12.83 18.61
N ALA A 175 8.83 13.32 19.14
CA ALA A 175 8.69 13.55 20.58
C ALA A 175 8.45 12.26 21.37
N ASN A 176 7.93 11.20 20.74
CA ASN A 176 7.52 9.96 21.41
C ASN A 176 8.03 8.70 20.68
N PRO A 177 9.36 8.52 20.50
CA PRO A 177 9.90 7.42 19.70
C PRO A 177 9.56 6.03 20.28
N PHE A 178 9.54 5.87 21.59
CA PHE A 178 9.16 4.60 22.23
C PHE A 178 7.69 4.26 21.99
N HIS A 179 6.78 5.26 22.00
CA HIS A 179 5.38 5.05 21.67
C HIS A 179 5.22 4.62 20.20
N PHE A 180 5.96 5.23 19.29
CA PHE A 180 5.98 4.85 17.87
C PHE A 180 6.41 3.38 17.66
N ILE A 181 7.49 2.94 18.33
CA ILE A 181 7.96 1.56 18.27
C ILE A 181 6.90 0.59 18.84
N LYS A 182 6.31 0.93 20.00
CA LYS A 182 5.23 0.14 20.60
C LYS A 182 4.03 0.00 19.66
N MET A 183 3.57 1.11 19.06
CA MET A 183 2.44 1.08 18.13
C MET A 183 2.77 0.31 16.84
N SER A 184 4.01 0.40 16.36
CA SER A 184 4.47 -0.38 15.20
C SER A 184 4.45 -1.89 15.49
N ALA A 185 4.86 -2.31 16.68
CA ALA A 185 4.76 -3.70 17.12
C ALA A 185 3.30 -4.17 17.24
N ILE A 186 2.42 -3.35 17.82
CA ILE A 186 0.98 -3.64 17.89
C ILE A 186 0.40 -3.80 16.48
N LYS A 187 0.70 -2.87 15.54
CA LYS A 187 0.26 -2.94 14.15
C LYS A 187 0.76 -4.21 13.46
N PHE A 188 2.01 -4.58 13.70
CA PHE A 188 2.58 -5.83 13.17
C PHE A 188 1.83 -7.07 13.67
N ILE A 189 1.56 -7.16 14.98
CA ILE A 189 0.79 -8.27 15.57
C ILE A 189 -0.64 -8.28 15.00
N ARG A 190 -1.26 -7.12 14.87
CA ARG A 190 -2.60 -6.99 14.29
C ARG A 190 -2.66 -7.46 12.84
N PHE A 191 -1.65 -7.19 12.05
CA PHE A 191 -1.56 -7.62 10.65
C PHE A 191 -1.63 -9.15 10.51
N TRP A 192 -1.08 -9.89 11.50
CA TRP A 192 -1.08 -11.36 11.51
C TRP A 192 -2.25 -11.98 12.30
N ARG A 193 -3.25 -11.19 12.68
CA ARG A 193 -4.43 -11.73 13.36
C ARG A 193 -5.31 -12.54 12.41
N LEU A 194 -5.80 -13.68 12.94
CA LEU A 194 -6.67 -14.62 12.21
C LEU A 194 -8.10 -14.09 12.02
N TRP A 195 -8.56 -13.14 12.84
CA TRP A 195 -9.92 -12.62 12.81
C TRP A 195 -9.96 -11.10 12.75
N PRO A 196 -11.03 -10.53 12.16
CA PRO A 196 -11.24 -9.09 12.10
C PRO A 196 -11.33 -8.46 13.49
N HIS A 197 -10.88 -7.21 13.60
CA HIS A 197 -10.92 -6.46 14.86
C HIS A 197 -12.28 -5.84 15.14
N THR A 198 -13.03 -5.53 14.09
CA THR A 198 -14.31 -4.82 14.16
C THR A 198 -15.39 -5.80 14.58
N GLU A 199 -16.16 -5.48 15.61
CA GLU A 199 -17.27 -6.30 16.11
C GLU A 199 -18.26 -6.66 14.99
N HIS A 200 -18.51 -5.72 14.08
CA HIS A 200 -19.39 -5.94 12.94
C HIS A 200 -18.98 -7.11 12.03
N TYR A 201 -17.68 -7.43 11.96
CA TYR A 201 -17.13 -8.54 11.18
C TYR A 201 -16.79 -9.78 12.04
N GLN A 202 -17.12 -9.81 13.34
CA GLN A 202 -16.85 -10.95 14.22
C GLN A 202 -17.95 -12.02 14.12
N GLN A 203 -18.44 -12.28 12.92
CA GLN A 203 -19.43 -13.33 12.69
C GLN A 203 -18.73 -14.66 12.37
N TRP A 204 -19.34 -15.77 12.78
CA TRP A 204 -18.76 -17.12 12.69
C TRP A 204 -18.29 -17.49 11.26
N TYR A 205 -19.02 -17.09 10.24
CA TYR A 205 -18.66 -17.37 8.85
C TYR A 205 -17.46 -16.56 8.37
N ILE A 206 -17.25 -15.35 8.87
CA ILE A 206 -16.04 -14.55 8.60
C ILE A 206 -14.84 -15.17 9.33
N PHE A 207 -15.04 -15.64 10.56
CA PHE A 207 -14.02 -16.36 11.29
C PHE A 207 -13.63 -17.65 10.56
N ALA A 208 -14.61 -18.47 10.12
CA ALA A 208 -14.37 -19.68 9.34
C ALA A 208 -13.62 -19.39 8.03
N SER A 209 -13.99 -18.32 7.31
CA SER A 209 -13.29 -17.92 6.10
C SER A 209 -11.84 -17.45 6.37
N SER A 210 -11.62 -16.80 7.52
CA SER A 210 -10.27 -16.39 7.94
C SER A 210 -9.39 -17.59 8.29
N LEU A 211 -9.93 -18.61 8.93
CA LEU A 211 -9.19 -19.85 9.21
C LEU A 211 -8.79 -20.61 7.95
N LEU A 212 -9.58 -20.53 6.89
CA LEU A 212 -9.24 -21.12 5.59
C LEU A 212 -8.12 -20.35 4.85
N SER A 213 -7.75 -19.18 5.37
CA SER A 213 -6.73 -18.31 4.78
C SER A 213 -5.32 -18.56 5.32
N TYR A 214 -5.20 -19.36 6.37
CA TYR A 214 -3.94 -19.72 7.02
C TYR A 214 -3.67 -21.23 6.89
#